data_f8fbbfe75e58564495e5b2778ac6a439
#
_entry.id   f8fbbfe75e58564495e5b2778ac6a439
#
_cell.length_a   1.000
_cell.length_b   1.000
_cell.length_c   1.000
_cell.angle_alpha   90.00
_cell.angle_beta   90.00
_cell.angle_gamma   90.00
#
_symmetry.space_group_name_H-M   'P 1'
#
loop_
_entity.id
_entity.type
_entity.pdbx_description
1 polymer ?
#
loop_
_entity_poly.entity_id
_entity_poly.type
_entity_poly.pdbx_seq_one_letter_code
_entity_poly.pdbx_strand_id
1 'polypeptide(L)'
;MKIVNSHLKFPKAKLIDPNTKGYIHIAVEADYSSFPFFLSASKTKKEILGKANQLLTGIKKQEGVQAVSLFKAAIMPPARQAYLDSIKDKIHVAKFDVAILIETKNIETAKKVREDENLRQLLEYFEKHASFTHVAVMKNARRIAEVDKSRPGIFLFNYFFAEDPNEIFPVWNIQPAGSQPIPRSIIPHY
;
A
#
# COMPACT_ATOMS: atom_id res chain seq x y z
N MET A 1 8.95 19.94 -13.01
CA MET A 1 9.64 18.62 -13.20
C MET A 1 9.88 18.34 -14.67
N LYS A 2 11.05 17.80 -15.10
CA LYS A 2 11.34 17.45 -16.51
C LYS A 2 11.12 15.94 -16.70
N ILE A 3 10.23 15.57 -17.61
CA ILE A 3 10.00 14.14 -17.95
C ILE A 3 11.14 13.68 -18.86
N VAL A 4 12.01 12.82 -18.32
CA VAL A 4 13.24 12.40 -18.98
C VAL A 4 12.98 11.41 -20.14
N ASN A 5 11.85 10.66 -20.06
CA ASN A 5 11.51 9.58 -20.99
C ASN A 5 10.34 9.93 -21.92
N SER A 6 10.05 11.22 -22.15
CA SER A 6 8.92 11.63 -23.00
C SER A 6 9.04 11.17 -24.46
N HIS A 7 10.26 10.83 -24.91
CA HIS A 7 10.55 10.35 -26.25
C HIS A 7 10.34 8.83 -26.44
N LEU A 8 10.15 8.07 -25.35
CA LEU A 8 9.94 6.62 -25.46
C LEU A 8 8.57 6.31 -26.07
N LYS A 9 8.59 5.46 -27.09
CA LYS A 9 7.37 5.06 -27.86
C LYS A 9 6.55 3.94 -27.19
N PHE A 10 6.66 3.75 -25.87
CA PHE A 10 5.82 2.79 -25.19
C PHE A 10 4.39 3.31 -25.05
N PRO A 11 3.38 2.48 -25.33
CA PRO A 11 1.99 2.87 -25.14
C PRO A 11 1.78 3.17 -23.63
N LYS A 12 1.23 4.35 -23.34
CA LYS A 12 0.85 4.71 -21.98
C LYS A 12 -0.34 3.86 -21.55
N ALA A 13 -0.34 3.38 -20.32
CA ALA A 13 -1.51 2.73 -19.76
C ALA A 13 -2.68 3.72 -19.73
N LYS A 14 -3.82 3.31 -20.26
CA LYS A 14 -5.06 4.10 -20.18
C LYS A 14 -5.58 3.97 -18.76
N LEU A 15 -5.52 5.05 -18.00
CA LEU A 15 -6.08 5.09 -16.66
C LEU A 15 -7.61 5.15 -16.73
N ILE A 16 -8.25 4.39 -15.89
CA ILE A 16 -9.70 4.37 -15.70
C ILE A 16 -10.09 5.07 -14.40
N ASP A 17 -11.33 5.52 -14.31
CA ASP A 17 -11.82 6.26 -13.17
C ASP A 17 -11.76 5.43 -11.88
N PRO A 18 -11.61 6.09 -10.71
CA PRO A 18 -11.64 5.41 -9.43
C PRO A 18 -12.99 4.72 -9.21
N ASN A 19 -12.98 3.63 -8.47
CA ASN A 19 -14.21 3.02 -7.96
C ASN A 19 -14.66 3.73 -6.68
N THR A 20 -15.82 3.33 -6.15
CA THR A 20 -16.38 3.87 -4.91
C THR A 20 -15.82 3.23 -3.65
N LYS A 21 -14.95 2.22 -3.77
CA LYS A 21 -14.42 1.45 -2.63
C LYS A 21 -13.58 2.32 -1.69
N GLY A 22 -13.62 1.95 -0.42
CA GLY A 22 -12.64 2.36 0.57
C GLY A 22 -11.59 1.25 0.74
N TYR A 23 -10.40 1.64 1.15
CA TYR A 23 -9.29 0.73 1.38
C TYR A 23 -8.62 1.03 2.70
N ILE A 24 -8.20 -0.03 3.42
CA ILE A 24 -7.20 0.09 4.47
C ILE A 24 -5.98 -0.66 3.99
N HIS A 25 -4.87 0.06 3.90
CA HIS A 25 -3.57 -0.50 3.56
C HIS A 25 -2.70 -0.50 4.80
N ILE A 26 -2.15 -1.67 5.16
CA ILE A 26 -1.22 -1.83 6.25
C ILE A 26 0.06 -2.40 5.67
N ALA A 27 1.17 -1.67 5.82
CA ALA A 27 2.48 -2.09 5.38
C ALA A 27 3.37 -2.29 6.61
N VAL A 28 4.05 -3.45 6.70
CA VAL A 28 4.74 -3.89 7.90
C VAL A 28 6.16 -4.32 7.57
N GLU A 29 7.12 -3.87 8.35
CA GLU A 29 8.47 -4.40 8.40
C GLU A 29 8.52 -5.46 9.51
N ALA A 30 8.18 -6.70 9.13
CA ALA A 30 8.07 -7.79 10.09
C ALA A 30 9.43 -8.39 10.44
N ASP A 31 10.21 -8.77 9.44
CA ASP A 31 11.57 -9.28 9.62
C ASP A 31 12.33 -9.30 8.28
N TYR A 32 13.25 -8.38 8.16
CA TYR A 32 14.09 -8.21 6.96
C TYR A 32 15.26 -9.22 6.90
N SER A 33 15.52 -9.97 7.96
CA SER A 33 16.73 -10.78 8.10
C SER A 33 16.77 -12.02 7.21
N SER A 34 15.63 -12.53 6.74
CA SER A 34 15.53 -13.74 5.94
C SER A 34 15.51 -13.47 4.44
N PHE A 35 16.65 -13.12 3.88
CA PHE A 35 16.83 -13.06 2.42
C PHE A 35 17.37 -14.39 1.87
N PRO A 36 16.89 -14.91 0.75
CA PRO A 36 15.81 -14.39 -0.10
C PRO A 36 14.41 -14.74 0.45
N PHE A 37 13.52 -13.74 0.48
CA PHE A 37 12.19 -13.81 1.11
C PHE A 37 11.27 -14.91 0.56
N PHE A 38 11.48 -15.37 -0.66
CA PHE A 38 10.66 -16.39 -1.30
C PHE A 38 11.02 -17.82 -0.86
N LEU A 39 12.23 -18.04 -0.34
CA LEU A 39 12.69 -19.36 0.06
C LEU A 39 12.31 -19.72 1.50
N SER A 40 12.44 -18.77 2.41
CA SER A 40 12.13 -19.01 3.82
C SER A 40 11.58 -17.78 4.51
N ALA A 41 10.74 -17.98 5.50
CA ALA A 41 10.38 -16.94 6.46
C ALA A 41 10.98 -17.29 7.80
N SER A 42 11.53 -16.30 8.52
CA SER A 42 12.00 -16.47 9.88
C SER A 42 10.86 -16.94 10.81
N LYS A 43 11.22 -17.41 11.98
CA LYS A 43 10.25 -17.79 13.01
C LYS A 43 9.33 -16.61 13.36
N THR A 44 9.90 -15.44 13.62
CA THR A 44 9.19 -14.20 13.94
C THR A 44 8.20 -13.83 12.82
N LYS A 45 8.62 -13.87 11.56
CA LYS A 45 7.74 -13.58 10.43
C LYS A 45 6.60 -14.58 10.30
N LYS A 46 6.85 -15.86 10.54
CA LYS A 46 5.80 -16.89 10.53
C LYS A 46 4.75 -16.64 11.63
N GLU A 47 5.20 -16.26 12.82
CA GLU A 47 4.32 -15.92 13.94
C GLU A 47 3.48 -14.67 13.62
N ILE A 48 4.10 -13.62 13.08
CA ILE A 48 3.41 -12.40 12.64
C ILE A 48 2.35 -12.73 11.58
N LEU A 49 2.69 -13.50 10.55
CA LEU A 49 1.74 -13.90 9.52
C LEU A 49 0.61 -14.78 10.06
N GLY A 50 0.92 -15.70 10.98
CA GLY A 50 -0.07 -16.55 11.64
C GLY A 50 -1.09 -15.74 12.44
N LYS A 51 -0.61 -14.81 13.26
CA LYS A 51 -1.47 -13.92 14.06
C LYS A 51 -2.29 -12.99 13.18
N ALA A 52 -1.67 -12.44 12.13
CA ALA A 52 -2.37 -11.62 11.15
C ALA A 52 -3.52 -12.39 10.50
N ASN A 53 -3.29 -13.60 9.99
CA ASN A 53 -4.34 -14.42 9.38
C ASN A 53 -5.51 -14.70 10.34
N GLN A 54 -5.21 -14.99 11.61
CA GLN A 54 -6.23 -15.23 12.63
C GLN A 54 -7.16 -14.02 12.78
N LEU A 55 -6.61 -12.81 12.99
CA LEU A 55 -7.37 -11.60 13.23
C LEU A 55 -8.09 -11.11 11.96
N LEU A 56 -7.44 -11.22 10.80
CA LEU A 56 -8.03 -10.87 9.51
C LEU A 56 -9.26 -11.73 9.17
N THR A 57 -9.35 -12.95 9.69
CA THR A 57 -10.54 -13.80 9.55
C THR A 57 -11.78 -13.17 10.21
N GLY A 58 -11.61 -12.50 11.34
CA GLY A 58 -12.68 -11.74 12.00
C GLY A 58 -13.09 -10.51 11.18
N ILE A 59 -12.11 -9.76 10.70
CA ILE A 59 -12.33 -8.56 9.87
C ILE A 59 -13.06 -8.90 8.57
N LYS A 60 -12.71 -10.02 7.93
CA LYS A 60 -13.34 -10.47 6.68
C LYS A 60 -14.85 -10.71 6.81
N LYS A 61 -15.34 -11.00 8.02
CA LYS A 61 -16.76 -11.25 8.30
C LYS A 61 -17.57 -9.99 8.56
N GLN A 62 -16.95 -8.83 8.65
CA GLN A 62 -17.63 -7.58 8.96
C GLN A 62 -18.46 -7.08 7.79
N GLU A 63 -19.58 -6.45 8.13
CA GLU A 63 -20.47 -5.86 7.13
C GLU A 63 -19.75 -4.81 6.28
N GLY A 64 -19.86 -4.94 4.98
CA GLY A 64 -19.29 -4.02 4.01
C GLY A 64 -17.79 -4.23 3.73
N VAL A 65 -17.12 -5.19 4.34
CA VAL A 65 -15.81 -5.68 3.92
C VAL A 65 -16.02 -6.60 2.71
N GLN A 66 -15.36 -6.28 1.60
CA GLN A 66 -15.50 -7.00 0.33
C GLN A 66 -14.36 -8.00 0.10
N ALA A 67 -13.15 -7.63 0.50
CA ALA A 67 -11.98 -8.50 0.38
C ALA A 67 -10.94 -8.15 1.45
N VAL A 68 -10.19 -9.16 1.85
CA VAL A 68 -9.00 -9.01 2.71
C VAL A 68 -7.89 -9.84 2.10
N SER A 69 -6.80 -9.18 1.75
CA SER A 69 -5.63 -9.80 1.13
C SER A 69 -4.39 -9.57 2.00
N LEU A 70 -3.65 -10.65 2.26
CA LEU A 70 -2.37 -10.62 2.96
C LEU A 70 -1.27 -11.01 1.98
N PHE A 71 -0.29 -10.13 1.81
CA PHE A 71 0.83 -10.29 0.90
C PHE A 71 2.12 -10.44 1.69
N LYS A 72 2.96 -11.34 1.23
CA LYS A 72 4.33 -11.52 1.70
C LYS A 72 5.29 -11.12 0.60
N ALA A 73 6.30 -10.32 0.90
CA ALA A 73 7.31 -9.95 -0.08
C ALA A 73 8.00 -11.19 -0.64
N ALA A 74 8.10 -11.25 -1.97
CA ALA A 74 8.92 -12.22 -2.69
C ALA A 74 10.29 -11.59 -3.03
N ILE A 75 10.27 -10.35 -3.49
CA ILE A 75 11.47 -9.59 -3.86
C ILE A 75 11.27 -8.15 -3.39
N MET A 76 12.31 -7.56 -2.83
CA MET A 76 12.40 -6.12 -2.61
C MET A 76 13.52 -5.57 -3.51
N PRO A 77 13.19 -4.83 -4.58
CA PRO A 77 14.19 -4.21 -5.42
C PRO A 77 14.99 -3.17 -4.62
N PRO A 78 16.29 -3.02 -4.90
CA PRO A 78 17.08 -2.00 -4.23
C PRO A 78 16.53 -0.60 -4.56
N ALA A 79 16.35 0.21 -3.54
CA ALA A 79 15.99 1.61 -3.69
C ALA A 79 17.19 2.43 -4.24
N ARG A 80 16.92 3.64 -4.74
CA ARG A 80 18.00 4.59 -5.13
C ARG A 80 18.66 5.15 -3.88
N GLN A 81 19.63 4.42 -3.35
CA GLN A 81 20.24 4.63 -2.04
C GLN A 81 20.77 6.07 -1.87
N ALA A 82 21.54 6.59 -2.84
CA ALA A 82 22.12 7.93 -2.73
C ALA A 82 21.09 9.06 -2.54
N TYR A 83 19.96 8.97 -3.22
CA TYR A 83 18.87 9.93 -3.03
C TYR A 83 18.19 9.76 -1.66
N LEU A 84 17.88 8.53 -1.28
CA LEU A 84 17.23 8.24 0.00
C LEU A 84 18.10 8.63 1.18
N ASP A 85 19.42 8.44 1.08
CA ASP A 85 20.36 8.86 2.12
C ASP A 85 20.38 10.37 2.32
N SER A 86 20.10 11.15 1.25
CA SER A 86 20.03 12.62 1.34
C SER A 86 18.78 13.12 2.07
N ILE A 87 17.74 12.30 2.20
CA ILE A 87 16.45 12.67 2.82
C ILE A 87 16.03 11.72 3.97
N LYS A 88 16.94 10.86 4.42
CA LYS A 88 16.68 9.83 5.46
C LYS A 88 16.12 10.39 6.78
N ASP A 89 16.45 11.64 7.09
CA ASP A 89 15.96 12.32 8.30
C ASP A 89 14.52 12.83 8.16
N LYS A 90 13.99 12.82 6.93
CA LYS A 90 12.63 13.30 6.62
C LYS A 90 11.65 12.18 6.34
N ILE A 91 12.14 10.98 6.00
CA ILE A 91 11.29 9.86 5.58
C ILE A 91 11.76 8.55 6.18
N HIS A 92 10.81 7.64 6.38
CA HIS A 92 11.12 6.24 6.62
C HIS A 92 11.37 5.53 5.29
N VAL A 93 12.57 4.95 5.12
CA VAL A 93 12.90 4.18 3.91
C VAL A 93 12.20 2.83 3.99
N ALA A 94 11.15 2.67 3.20
CA ALA A 94 10.27 1.51 3.23
C ALA A 94 11.00 0.20 2.91
N LYS A 95 10.97 -0.75 3.84
CA LYS A 95 11.43 -2.14 3.71
C LYS A 95 10.31 -3.11 4.05
N PHE A 96 9.09 -2.77 3.64
CA PHE A 96 7.89 -3.54 3.95
C PHE A 96 7.95 -4.93 3.32
N ASP A 97 7.98 -5.95 4.16
CA ASP A 97 8.01 -7.35 3.76
C ASP A 97 6.69 -8.08 3.98
N VAL A 98 5.71 -7.40 4.58
CA VAL A 98 4.31 -7.81 4.67
C VAL A 98 3.41 -6.63 4.29
N ALA A 99 2.38 -6.88 3.50
CA ALA A 99 1.33 -5.90 3.22
C ALA A 99 -0.06 -6.52 3.38
N ILE A 100 -1.00 -5.75 3.91
CA ILE A 100 -2.40 -6.14 4.04
C ILE A 100 -3.23 -5.10 3.30
N LEU A 101 -4.17 -5.56 2.51
CA LEU A 101 -5.15 -4.71 1.84
C LEU A 101 -6.55 -5.18 2.20
N ILE A 102 -7.32 -4.32 2.85
CA ILE A 102 -8.73 -4.52 3.17
C ILE A 102 -9.53 -3.64 2.24
N GLU A 103 -10.38 -4.26 1.42
CA GLU A 103 -11.29 -3.57 0.50
C GLU A 103 -12.68 -3.51 1.12
N THR A 104 -13.27 -2.34 1.14
CA THR A 104 -14.62 -2.10 1.69
C THR A 104 -15.54 -1.48 0.64
N LYS A 105 -16.85 -1.53 0.85
CA LYS A 105 -17.85 -0.97 -0.07
C LYS A 105 -17.65 0.53 -0.34
N ASN A 106 -17.14 1.28 0.63
CA ASN A 106 -16.86 2.71 0.53
C ASN A 106 -15.90 3.16 1.64
N ILE A 107 -15.46 4.42 1.57
CA ILE A 107 -14.51 4.98 2.52
C ILE A 107 -15.07 5.08 3.95
N GLU A 108 -16.37 5.30 4.13
CA GLU A 108 -16.96 5.38 5.45
C GLU A 108 -16.96 4.03 6.16
N THR A 109 -17.14 2.94 5.39
CA THR A 109 -16.96 1.58 5.91
C THR A 109 -15.49 1.33 6.26
N ALA A 110 -14.54 1.77 5.44
CA ALA A 110 -13.12 1.63 5.76
C ALA A 110 -12.76 2.34 7.08
N LYS A 111 -13.27 3.55 7.31
CA LYS A 111 -13.08 4.28 8.57
C LYS A 111 -13.65 3.50 9.76
N LYS A 112 -14.86 2.93 9.64
CA LYS A 112 -15.47 2.10 10.69
C LYS A 112 -14.63 0.84 10.97
N VAL A 113 -14.20 0.14 9.92
CA VAL A 113 -13.34 -1.05 10.06
C VAL A 113 -12.00 -0.69 10.69
N ARG A 114 -11.48 0.53 10.46
CA ARG A 114 -10.24 1.00 11.09
C ARG A 114 -10.33 1.03 12.61
N GLU A 115 -11.52 1.29 13.16
CA GLU A 115 -11.79 1.35 14.60
C GLU A 115 -12.24 -0.02 15.18
N ASP A 116 -12.32 -1.06 14.34
CA ASP A 116 -12.73 -2.41 14.79
C ASP A 116 -11.71 -3.04 15.74
N GLU A 117 -12.23 -3.78 16.70
CA GLU A 117 -11.44 -4.43 17.75
C GLU A 117 -10.38 -5.40 17.20
N ASN A 118 -10.73 -6.22 16.17
CA ASN A 118 -9.77 -7.14 15.59
C ASN A 118 -8.64 -6.40 14.88
N LEU A 119 -8.97 -5.27 14.21
CA LEU A 119 -7.96 -4.46 13.55
C LEU A 119 -7.07 -3.74 14.57
N ARG A 120 -7.65 -3.22 15.65
CA ARG A 120 -6.91 -2.61 16.75
C ARG A 120 -5.93 -3.62 17.37
N GLN A 121 -6.40 -4.83 17.69
CA GLN A 121 -5.54 -5.90 18.22
C GLN A 121 -4.42 -6.29 17.25
N LEU A 122 -4.71 -6.30 15.94
CA LEU A 122 -3.69 -6.58 14.92
C LEU A 122 -2.61 -5.51 14.89
N LEU A 123 -2.98 -4.24 14.96
CA LEU A 123 -2.04 -3.13 14.94
C LEU A 123 -1.21 -3.08 16.22
N GLU A 124 -1.82 -3.27 17.38
CA GLU A 124 -1.09 -3.40 18.65
C GLU A 124 -0.10 -4.57 18.65
N TYR A 125 -0.47 -5.66 17.98
CA TYR A 125 0.42 -6.79 17.83
C TYR A 125 1.62 -6.45 16.93
N PHE A 126 1.40 -5.76 15.79
CA PHE A 126 2.48 -5.31 14.92
C PHE A 126 3.39 -4.29 15.62
N GLU A 127 2.82 -3.35 16.37
CA GLU A 127 3.59 -2.36 17.12
C GLU A 127 4.57 -2.99 18.11
N LYS A 128 4.19 -4.15 18.69
CA LYS A 128 5.03 -4.89 19.64
C LYS A 128 6.05 -5.81 18.99
N HIS A 129 5.81 -6.29 17.77
CA HIS A 129 6.58 -7.40 17.19
C HIS A 129 7.21 -7.09 15.83
N ALA A 130 6.84 -6.00 15.18
CA ALA A 130 7.42 -5.53 13.93
C ALA A 130 8.33 -4.32 14.17
N SER A 131 9.28 -4.11 13.26
CA SER A 131 10.18 -2.96 13.34
C SER A 131 9.49 -1.65 12.98
N PHE A 132 8.52 -1.70 12.07
CA PHE A 132 7.74 -0.55 11.64
C PHE A 132 6.41 -0.99 11.04
N THR A 133 5.39 -0.17 11.26
CA THR A 133 4.05 -0.38 10.69
C THR A 133 3.49 0.93 10.18
N HIS A 134 3.04 0.93 8.93
CA HIS A 134 2.35 2.06 8.32
C HIS A 134 0.92 1.68 7.99
N VAL A 135 -0.03 2.53 8.36
CA VAL A 135 -1.47 2.30 8.14
C VAL A 135 -2.07 3.49 7.42
N ALA A 136 -2.79 3.23 6.34
CA ALA A 136 -3.50 4.27 5.60
C ALA A 136 -4.94 3.84 5.29
N VAL A 137 -5.89 4.76 5.53
CA VAL A 137 -7.29 4.63 5.08
C VAL A 137 -7.47 5.52 3.87
N MET A 138 -7.84 4.94 2.72
CA MET A 138 -7.75 5.65 1.45
C MET A 138 -8.84 5.28 0.44
N LYS A 139 -8.98 6.11 -0.57
CA LYS A 139 -9.64 5.80 -1.84
C LYS A 139 -8.59 5.68 -2.93
N ASN A 140 -8.88 4.92 -3.98
CA ASN A 140 -8.01 4.99 -5.15
C ASN A 140 -8.25 6.28 -5.96
N ALA A 141 -7.17 6.88 -6.42
CA ALA A 141 -7.24 8.09 -7.26
C ALA A 141 -7.43 7.74 -8.73
N ARG A 142 -6.81 6.66 -9.19
CA ARG A 142 -6.91 6.13 -10.58
C ARG A 142 -6.66 4.62 -10.57
N ARG A 143 -7.14 3.94 -11.60
CA ARG A 143 -6.93 2.50 -11.81
C ARG A 143 -6.34 2.25 -13.19
N ILE A 144 -5.51 1.23 -13.32
CA ILE A 144 -5.03 0.75 -14.62
C ILE A 144 -5.98 -0.32 -15.14
N ALA A 145 -6.38 -1.25 -14.26
CA ALA A 145 -7.30 -2.34 -14.56
C ALA A 145 -7.97 -2.84 -13.27
N GLU A 146 -9.02 -3.62 -13.41
CA GLU A 146 -9.52 -4.46 -12.32
C GLU A 146 -8.59 -5.67 -12.18
N VAL A 147 -8.13 -5.91 -10.97
CA VAL A 147 -7.23 -7.02 -10.67
C VAL A 147 -7.90 -7.97 -9.69
N ASP A 148 -8.01 -9.24 -10.08
CA ASP A 148 -8.49 -10.30 -9.22
C ASP A 148 -7.36 -10.73 -8.25
N LYS A 149 -7.49 -10.31 -6.99
CA LYS A 149 -6.55 -10.61 -5.92
C LYS A 149 -6.87 -11.90 -5.18
N SER A 150 -7.93 -12.61 -5.57
CA SER A 150 -8.30 -13.91 -4.98
C SER A 150 -7.44 -15.06 -5.50
N ARG A 151 -6.81 -14.88 -6.67
CA ARG A 151 -5.93 -15.88 -7.29
C ARG A 151 -4.47 -15.67 -6.88
N PRO A 152 -3.68 -16.74 -6.78
CA PRO A 152 -2.23 -16.63 -6.60
C PRO A 152 -1.60 -15.78 -7.71
N GLY A 153 -0.72 -14.87 -7.34
CA GLY A 153 -0.05 -13.98 -8.28
C GLY A 153 1.04 -13.16 -7.61
N ILE A 154 1.77 -12.44 -8.43
CA ILE A 154 2.78 -11.47 -7.98
C ILE A 154 2.18 -10.08 -8.10
N PHE A 155 2.20 -9.33 -7.01
CA PHE A 155 1.71 -7.97 -6.92
C PHE A 155 2.87 -7.03 -6.64
N LEU A 156 2.90 -5.88 -7.31
CA LEU A 156 3.90 -4.85 -7.11
C LEU A 156 3.30 -3.74 -6.23
N PHE A 157 3.92 -3.52 -5.08
CA PHE A 157 3.65 -2.38 -4.21
C PHE A 157 4.80 -1.39 -4.34
N ASN A 158 4.51 -0.20 -4.86
CA ASN A 158 5.45 0.91 -4.94
C ASN A 158 5.05 1.98 -3.93
N TYR A 159 5.99 2.38 -3.09
CA TYR A 159 5.82 3.45 -2.13
C TYR A 159 6.62 4.65 -2.61
N PHE A 160 5.96 5.80 -2.67
CA PHE A 160 6.54 7.04 -3.16
C PHE A 160 6.42 8.10 -2.09
N PHE A 161 7.45 8.89 -1.97
CA PHE A 161 7.45 10.10 -1.18
C PHE A 161 7.53 11.32 -2.10
N ALA A 162 6.77 12.35 -1.77
CA ALA A 162 6.94 13.69 -2.33
C ALA A 162 6.68 14.72 -1.23
N GLU A 163 7.45 15.79 -1.21
CA GLU A 163 7.23 16.92 -0.30
C GLU A 163 5.88 17.60 -0.61
N ASP A 164 5.52 17.71 -1.89
CA ASP A 164 4.18 18.09 -2.34
C ASP A 164 3.49 16.91 -3.05
N PRO A 165 2.45 16.30 -2.44
CA PRO A 165 1.68 15.24 -3.09
C PRO A 165 1.08 15.63 -4.43
N ASN A 166 0.84 16.93 -4.69
CA ASN A 166 0.34 17.39 -5.99
C ASN A 166 1.34 17.18 -7.13
N GLU A 167 2.63 17.05 -6.83
CA GLU A 167 3.64 16.74 -7.83
C GLU A 167 3.61 15.28 -8.30
N ILE A 168 3.11 14.35 -7.48
CA ILE A 168 3.04 12.92 -7.83
C ILE A 168 2.00 12.69 -8.92
N PHE A 169 0.82 13.29 -8.79
CA PHE A 169 -0.29 13.07 -9.71
C PHE A 169 -0.01 13.48 -11.17
N PRO A 170 0.63 14.63 -11.48
CA PRO A 170 1.03 14.96 -12.84
C PRO A 170 2.00 13.97 -13.46
N VAL A 171 2.88 13.36 -12.67
CA VAL A 171 3.86 12.38 -13.15
C VAL A 171 3.19 11.07 -13.56
N TRP A 172 2.19 10.62 -12.81
CA TRP A 172 1.42 9.42 -13.08
C TRP A 172 0.29 9.65 -14.08
N ASN A 173 -0.36 10.82 -14.00
CA ASN A 173 -1.44 11.24 -14.87
C ASN A 173 -0.93 12.10 -16.03
N ILE A 174 0.06 11.70 -16.79
CA ILE A 174 0.41 12.44 -18.01
C ILE A 174 -0.80 12.39 -18.95
N GLN A 175 -1.84 13.15 -18.62
CA GLN A 175 -2.93 13.48 -19.50
C GLN A 175 -2.57 14.70 -20.35
N PRO A 176 -3.06 14.81 -21.60
CA PRO A 176 -2.90 16.02 -22.39
C PRO A 176 -3.49 17.23 -21.65
N ALA A 177 -2.87 18.38 -21.82
CA ALA A 177 -3.27 19.65 -21.22
C ALA A 177 -4.79 19.88 -21.35
N GLY A 178 -5.50 20.05 -20.24
CA GLY A 178 -6.94 20.32 -20.20
C GLY A 178 -7.73 19.69 -19.07
N SER A 179 -7.15 18.79 -18.30
CA SER A 179 -7.86 18.16 -17.18
C SER A 179 -7.82 19.02 -15.91
N GLN A 180 -8.97 19.16 -15.25
CA GLN A 180 -9.17 19.92 -14.02
C GLN A 180 -8.29 19.39 -12.87
N PRO A 181 -7.75 20.24 -11.98
CA PRO A 181 -6.98 19.83 -10.81
C PRO A 181 -7.83 19.00 -9.84
N ILE A 182 -7.22 17.99 -9.24
CA ILE A 182 -7.86 17.13 -8.24
C ILE A 182 -8.10 17.95 -6.96
N PRO A 183 -9.30 17.89 -6.35
CA PRO A 183 -9.56 18.61 -5.10
C PRO A 183 -8.63 18.18 -3.96
N ARG A 184 -8.13 19.16 -3.19
CA ARG A 184 -7.22 18.95 -2.05
C ARG A 184 -7.76 18.04 -0.93
N SER A 185 -9.05 17.72 -0.93
CA SER A 185 -9.72 16.91 0.11
C SER A 185 -9.39 15.41 0.09
N ILE A 186 -8.49 14.94 -0.78
CA ILE A 186 -8.15 13.51 -0.94
C ILE A 186 -6.79 13.17 -0.29
N ILE A 187 -6.10 14.13 0.27
CA ILE A 187 -4.79 13.92 0.90
C ILE A 187 -5.02 13.64 2.39
N PRO A 188 -4.64 12.48 2.93
CA PRO A 188 -4.68 12.28 4.37
C PRO A 188 -3.66 13.22 5.03
N HIS A 189 -4.12 14.05 5.97
CA HIS A 189 -3.23 14.73 6.90
C HIS A 189 -2.68 13.67 7.85
N TYR A 190 -1.37 13.58 7.95
CA TYR A 190 -0.65 12.81 8.95
C TYR A 190 -0.72 13.50 10.30
#